data_15c458935c5897c7fc4eb5a2bb1806b6
#
_entry.id   15c458935c5897c7fc4eb5a2bb1806b6
#
_cell.length_a   1.000
_cell.length_b   1.000
_cell.length_c   1.000
_cell.angle_alpha   90.00
_cell.angle_beta   90.00
_cell.angle_gamma   90.00
#
_symmetry.space_group_name_H-M   'P 1'
#
loop_
_entity.id
_entity.type
_entity.pdbx_description
1 polymer ?
#
loop_
_entity_poly.entity_id
_entity_poly.type
_entity_poly.pdbx_seq_one_letter_code
_entity_poly.pdbx_strand_id
1 'polypeptide(L)'
;MSLNEVSLRIPTEHMANVFGQFDANIKKIERTLGVTVIVRDDQIKIIGNESATNGAAEVFNQLHELSKRGNVIAEQNVNYALALLQEHKGSQMVEIDKDIICHTINGKPVKPKTIGQKDYVDNIRKKMVVFGMGPAGTGKTYLAMAMAITAFKNEEVSRIILTRPAIEAGEKLGFLPGDLQSKVDPYLRPLYDALYQIMGAESFQKNMEKGLIEVAPLAYMRGRTLDNAFIILDEAQNTTPAQMKMFLTRIGFGSKAVITGDATQKDLAPGAKSGLDVALRVLKNIEDIGICELTSKDVVRHPLVQRIVQAYDDYEKKQSNKTNRKNVRAGRKNDGRQK
;
A
#
# COMPACT_ATOMS: atom_id res chain seq x y z
N MET A 1 7.78 7.02 41.78
CA MET A 1 8.32 7.02 40.40
C MET A 1 9.00 8.36 40.21
N SER A 2 10.27 8.39 39.85
CA SER A 2 10.99 9.64 39.56
C SER A 2 10.46 10.20 38.24
N LEU A 3 9.98 11.45 38.28
CA LEU A 3 9.64 12.18 37.05
C LEU A 3 10.94 12.57 36.37
N ASN A 4 11.06 12.20 35.11
CA ASN A 4 12.17 12.59 34.23
C ASN A 4 11.73 13.78 33.38
N GLU A 5 12.65 14.68 33.06
CA GLU A 5 12.45 15.82 32.18
C GLU A 5 13.43 15.71 31.00
N VAL A 6 12.93 15.75 29.77
CA VAL A 6 13.73 15.83 28.54
C VAL A 6 13.37 17.13 27.85
N SER A 7 14.38 17.92 27.48
CA SER A 7 14.20 19.16 26.72
C SER A 7 14.76 19.00 25.32
N LEU A 8 14.01 19.50 24.31
CA LEU A 8 14.44 19.56 22.92
C LEU A 8 14.04 20.90 22.31
N ARG A 9 14.70 21.26 21.22
CA ARG A 9 14.47 22.51 20.51
C ARG A 9 13.88 22.26 19.15
N ILE A 10 12.73 22.89 18.85
CA ILE A 10 12.14 22.93 17.52
C ILE A 10 12.01 24.38 17.09
N PRO A 11 12.68 24.82 16.02
CA PRO A 11 12.59 26.21 15.53
C PRO A 11 11.13 26.59 15.26
N THR A 12 10.79 27.85 15.53
CA THR A 12 9.42 28.37 15.44
C THR A 12 8.78 28.14 14.06
N GLU A 13 9.58 28.21 12.99
CA GLU A 13 9.16 27.93 11.62
C GLU A 13 8.62 26.52 11.39
N HIS A 14 9.04 25.54 12.20
CA HIS A 14 8.61 24.14 12.11
C HIS A 14 7.51 23.79 13.11
N MET A 15 7.31 24.61 14.15
CA MET A 15 6.38 24.28 15.25
C MET A 15 4.95 24.03 14.77
N ALA A 16 4.38 24.95 14.00
CA ALA A 16 3.01 24.82 13.51
C ALA A 16 2.81 23.51 12.71
N ASN A 17 3.81 23.10 11.94
CA ASN A 17 3.76 21.88 11.17
C ASN A 17 3.92 20.64 12.06
N VAL A 18 4.84 20.65 13.02
CA VAL A 18 5.09 19.51 13.93
C VAL A 18 3.95 19.33 14.93
N PHE A 19 3.43 20.44 15.49
CA PHE A 19 2.38 20.39 16.51
C PHE A 19 0.99 20.10 15.94
N GLY A 20 0.78 20.43 14.66
CA GLY A 20 -0.50 20.29 13.99
C GLY A 20 -1.52 21.34 14.42
N GLN A 21 -2.67 21.36 13.77
CA GLN A 21 -3.74 22.31 14.12
C GLN A 21 -4.22 22.09 15.56
N PHE A 22 -4.29 23.18 16.32
CA PHE A 22 -4.71 23.16 17.73
C PHE A 22 -3.93 22.17 18.60
N ASP A 23 -2.63 22.00 18.34
CA ASP A 23 -1.71 21.07 19.02
C ASP A 23 -2.19 19.62 19.00
N ALA A 24 -2.89 19.22 17.95
CA ALA A 24 -3.48 17.90 17.84
C ALA A 24 -2.42 16.79 17.90
N ASN A 25 -1.25 17.02 17.32
CA ASN A 25 -0.14 16.06 17.32
C ASN A 25 0.48 15.94 18.72
N ILE A 26 0.68 17.07 19.43
CA ILE A 26 1.16 17.08 20.81
C ILE A 26 0.20 16.27 21.69
N LYS A 27 -1.09 16.62 21.68
CA LYS A 27 -2.12 15.95 22.49
C LYS A 27 -2.18 14.45 22.22
N LYS A 28 -1.92 14.04 20.98
CA LYS A 28 -1.89 12.63 20.63
C LYS A 28 -0.68 11.92 21.21
N ILE A 29 0.50 12.52 21.12
CA ILE A 29 1.75 11.99 21.70
C ILE A 29 1.61 11.87 23.22
N GLU A 30 1.12 12.94 23.90
CA GLU A 30 0.87 12.94 25.33
C GLU A 30 -0.03 11.79 25.78
N ARG A 31 -1.18 11.63 25.11
CA ARG A 31 -2.15 10.55 25.42
C ARG A 31 -1.61 9.16 25.18
N THR A 32 -0.81 8.97 24.14
CA THR A 32 -0.31 7.65 23.74
C THR A 32 0.85 7.20 24.61
N LEU A 33 1.75 8.12 24.98
CA LEU A 33 2.95 7.81 25.75
C LEU A 33 2.82 8.12 27.26
N GLY A 34 1.75 8.81 27.67
CA GLY A 34 1.54 9.17 29.08
C GLY A 34 2.52 10.22 29.58
N VAL A 35 2.87 11.20 28.73
CA VAL A 35 3.76 12.31 29.04
C VAL A 35 3.00 13.63 29.05
N THR A 36 3.59 14.65 29.68
CA THR A 36 3.13 16.05 29.59
C THR A 36 4.13 16.85 28.80
N VAL A 37 3.65 17.63 27.83
CA VAL A 37 4.49 18.46 26.95
C VAL A 37 4.24 19.93 27.23
N ILE A 38 5.29 20.66 27.60
CA ILE A 38 5.25 22.11 27.85
C ILE A 38 6.07 22.80 26.76
N VAL A 39 5.43 23.72 26.05
CA VAL A 39 6.08 24.51 24.99
C VAL A 39 6.34 25.92 25.52
N ARG A 40 7.59 26.39 25.41
CA ARG A 40 7.99 27.78 25.72
C ARG A 40 8.96 28.23 24.62
N ASP A 41 8.56 29.25 23.88
CA ASP A 41 9.31 29.75 22.73
C ASP A 41 9.67 28.62 21.75
N ASP A 42 10.94 28.33 21.52
CA ASP A 42 11.45 27.25 20.67
C ASP A 42 11.84 25.97 21.46
N GLN A 43 11.57 25.93 22.76
CA GLN A 43 11.87 24.80 23.62
C GLN A 43 10.62 24.00 23.98
N ILE A 44 10.75 22.69 23.86
CA ILE A 44 9.76 21.70 24.27
C ILE A 44 10.32 20.94 25.45
N LYS A 45 9.61 20.96 26.58
CA LYS A 45 9.89 20.16 27.77
C LYS A 45 8.91 19.01 27.85
N ILE A 46 9.42 17.80 27.97
CA ILE A 46 8.65 16.57 28.06
C ILE A 46 8.85 15.99 29.45
N ILE A 47 7.77 15.80 30.18
CA ILE A 47 7.77 15.35 31.59
C ILE A 47 7.00 14.04 31.68
N GLY A 48 7.61 13.03 32.33
CA GLY A 48 7.00 11.71 32.52
C GLY A 48 7.98 10.68 33.06
N ASN A 49 7.72 9.40 32.84
CA ASN A 49 8.73 8.39 33.14
C ASN A 49 9.84 8.40 32.09
N GLU A 50 11.02 7.88 32.42
CA GLU A 50 12.21 7.94 31.57
C GLU A 50 12.02 7.34 30.19
N SER A 51 11.41 6.16 30.09
CA SER A 51 11.15 5.49 28.80
C SER A 51 10.19 6.29 27.93
N ALA A 52 9.12 6.84 28.52
CA ALA A 52 8.10 7.61 27.80
C ALA A 52 8.64 8.97 27.33
N THR A 53 9.42 9.67 28.16
CA THR A 53 10.02 10.96 27.79
C THR A 53 11.04 10.82 26.66
N ASN A 54 11.91 9.80 26.74
CA ASN A 54 12.87 9.49 25.67
C ASN A 54 12.15 9.11 24.37
N GLY A 55 11.11 8.28 24.45
CA GLY A 55 10.30 7.91 23.30
C GLY A 55 9.57 9.10 22.67
N ALA A 56 9.00 9.99 23.48
CA ALA A 56 8.35 11.19 22.97
C ALA A 56 9.37 12.14 22.29
N ALA A 57 10.55 12.30 22.89
CA ALA A 57 11.62 13.10 22.31
C ALA A 57 12.07 12.54 20.94
N GLU A 58 12.18 11.22 20.81
CA GLU A 58 12.49 10.55 19.54
C GLU A 58 11.42 10.84 18.48
N VAL A 59 10.13 10.70 18.84
CA VAL A 59 9.02 11.02 17.92
C VAL A 59 9.07 12.48 17.48
N PHE A 60 9.24 13.44 18.39
CA PHE A 60 9.34 14.85 18.03
C PHE A 60 10.54 15.15 17.12
N ASN A 61 11.69 14.55 17.38
CA ASN A 61 12.87 14.70 16.53
C ASN A 61 12.62 14.17 15.10
N GLN A 62 11.95 13.02 14.95
CA GLN A 62 11.60 12.46 13.65
C GLN A 62 10.64 13.38 12.88
N LEU A 63 9.58 13.86 13.54
CA LEU A 63 8.62 14.77 12.92
C LEU A 63 9.29 16.11 12.53
N HIS A 64 10.20 16.62 13.35
CA HIS A 64 10.98 17.80 13.04
C HIS A 64 11.89 17.58 11.81
N GLU A 65 12.61 16.48 11.74
CA GLU A 65 13.44 16.16 10.56
C GLU A 65 12.61 16.03 9.27
N LEU A 66 11.41 15.45 9.34
CA LEU A 66 10.49 15.43 8.21
C LEU A 66 10.03 16.84 7.82
N SER A 67 9.72 17.70 8.80
CA SER A 67 9.31 19.08 8.58
C SER A 67 10.42 19.90 7.91
N LYS A 68 11.68 19.75 8.33
CA LYS A 68 12.85 20.37 7.69
C LYS A 68 12.98 20.01 6.20
N ARG A 69 12.54 18.83 5.82
CA ARG A 69 12.52 18.34 4.43
C ARG A 69 11.32 18.80 3.63
N GLY A 70 10.50 19.72 4.18
CA GLY A 70 9.31 20.26 3.52
C GLY A 70 8.10 19.32 3.56
N ASN A 71 8.11 18.25 4.35
CA ASN A 71 6.92 17.42 4.51
C ASN A 71 5.88 18.11 5.38
N VAL A 72 4.62 18.03 4.96
CA VAL A 72 3.49 18.39 5.82
C VAL A 72 3.25 17.24 6.80
N ILE A 73 3.31 17.53 8.09
CA ILE A 73 3.11 16.54 9.15
C ILE A 73 1.62 16.34 9.39
N ALA A 74 1.10 15.23 8.89
CA ALA A 74 -0.27 14.80 9.12
C ALA A 74 -0.35 13.84 10.32
N GLU A 75 -1.55 13.63 10.83
CA GLU A 75 -1.81 12.66 11.91
C GLU A 75 -1.25 11.27 11.63
N GLN A 76 -1.23 10.86 10.35
CA GLN A 76 -0.65 9.58 9.92
C GLN A 76 0.85 9.47 10.22
N ASN A 77 1.61 10.56 10.03
CA ASN A 77 3.04 10.59 10.34
C ASN A 77 3.27 10.39 11.84
N VAL A 78 2.43 11.02 12.67
CA VAL A 78 2.49 10.85 14.14
C VAL A 78 2.15 9.42 14.54
N ASN A 79 1.07 8.86 14.00
CA ASN A 79 0.68 7.47 14.25
C ASN A 79 1.78 6.49 13.87
N TYR A 80 2.40 6.73 12.72
CA TYR A 80 3.45 5.88 12.23
C TYR A 80 4.73 5.98 13.08
N ALA A 81 5.14 7.20 13.46
CA ALA A 81 6.27 7.41 14.36
C ALA A 81 6.07 6.73 15.73
N LEU A 82 4.86 6.83 16.29
CA LEU A 82 4.49 6.14 17.54
C LEU A 82 4.51 4.61 17.39
N ALA A 83 4.06 4.07 16.27
CA ALA A 83 4.11 2.64 16.00
C ALA A 83 5.55 2.13 15.84
N LEU A 84 6.40 2.88 15.15
CA LEU A 84 7.83 2.56 15.01
C LEU A 84 8.58 2.58 16.33
N LEU A 85 8.24 3.53 17.22
CA LEU A 85 8.81 3.58 18.57
C LEU A 85 8.53 2.28 19.33
N GLN A 86 7.29 1.78 19.28
CA GLN A 86 6.92 0.50 19.91
C GLN A 86 7.68 -0.70 19.36
N GLU A 87 8.11 -0.64 18.09
CA GLU A 87 8.89 -1.69 17.42
C GLU A 87 10.41 -1.48 17.54
N HIS A 88 10.87 -0.46 18.26
CA HIS A 88 12.30 -0.07 18.36
C HIS A 88 12.96 0.24 16.99
N LYS A 89 12.18 0.79 16.05
CA LYS A 89 12.59 1.11 14.68
C LYS A 89 12.52 2.61 14.34
N GLY A 90 12.53 3.45 15.34
CA GLY A 90 12.26 4.88 15.19
C GLY A 90 13.14 5.60 14.18
N SER A 91 14.45 5.33 14.13
CA SER A 91 15.39 5.99 13.23
C SER A 91 15.12 5.75 11.73
N GLN A 92 14.31 4.75 11.37
CA GLN A 92 14.08 4.36 9.98
C GLN A 92 13.16 5.32 9.22
N MET A 93 12.33 6.10 9.90
CA MET A 93 11.37 7.02 9.26
C MET A 93 12.06 8.07 8.38
N VAL A 94 13.17 8.62 8.84
CA VAL A 94 13.95 9.62 8.10
C VAL A 94 14.67 8.99 6.90
N GLU A 95 15.17 7.76 7.03
CA GLU A 95 15.82 7.04 5.94
C GLU A 95 14.83 6.67 4.83
N ILE A 96 13.62 6.25 5.20
CA ILE A 96 12.54 5.97 4.24
C ILE A 96 12.19 7.23 3.45
N ASP A 97 12.14 8.39 4.11
CA ASP A 97 11.79 9.66 3.48
C ASP A 97 12.80 10.14 2.44
N LYS A 98 14.07 9.69 2.52
CA LYS A 98 15.12 9.99 1.55
C LYS A 98 14.98 9.23 0.24
N ASP A 99 14.26 8.11 0.22
CA ASP A 99 14.16 7.20 -0.91
C ASP A 99 13.15 7.67 -1.95
N ILE A 100 13.55 8.66 -2.75
CA ILE A 100 12.72 9.18 -3.84
C ILE A 100 12.84 8.25 -5.04
N ILE A 101 11.71 7.65 -5.47
CA ILE A 101 11.61 6.81 -6.66
C ILE A 101 11.58 7.69 -7.92
N CYS A 102 10.68 8.67 -7.94
CA CYS A 102 10.51 9.62 -9.04
C CYS A 102 9.74 10.86 -8.55
N HIS A 103 9.46 11.78 -9.47
CA HIS A 103 8.57 12.92 -9.22
C HIS A 103 7.35 12.82 -10.13
N THR A 104 6.20 13.23 -9.62
CA THR A 104 5.00 13.44 -10.43
C THR A 104 5.20 14.62 -11.40
N ILE A 105 4.29 14.78 -12.38
CA ILE A 105 4.31 15.94 -13.29
C ILE A 105 4.26 17.29 -12.56
N ASN A 106 3.68 17.33 -11.36
CA ASN A 106 3.60 18.50 -10.50
C ASN A 106 4.80 18.67 -9.56
N GLY A 107 5.90 17.95 -9.79
CA GLY A 107 7.12 18.01 -8.99
C GLY A 107 7.02 17.37 -7.60
N LYS A 108 5.91 16.71 -7.25
CA LYS A 108 5.78 16.04 -5.96
C LYS A 108 6.60 14.74 -5.94
N PRO A 109 7.44 14.49 -4.92
CA PRO A 109 8.21 13.27 -4.83
C PRO A 109 7.30 12.05 -4.58
N VAL A 110 7.54 10.99 -5.31
CA VAL A 110 6.97 9.65 -5.07
C VAL A 110 8.01 8.84 -4.33
N LYS A 111 7.68 8.43 -3.11
CA LYS A 111 8.59 7.73 -2.19
C LYS A 111 7.81 6.77 -1.29
N PRO A 112 8.44 5.73 -0.74
CA PRO A 112 7.85 4.95 0.33
C PRO A 112 7.49 5.85 1.52
N LYS A 113 6.43 5.53 2.22
CA LYS A 113 5.98 6.26 3.43
C LYS A 113 6.03 5.38 4.68
N THR A 114 6.24 4.09 4.50
CA THR A 114 6.30 3.09 5.56
C THR A 114 7.44 2.10 5.32
N ILE A 115 7.85 1.36 6.37
CA ILE A 115 8.86 0.30 6.24
C ILE A 115 8.39 -0.77 5.26
N GLY A 116 7.15 -1.23 5.37
CA GLY A 116 6.62 -2.23 4.45
C GLY A 116 6.64 -1.76 2.99
N GLN A 117 6.33 -0.48 2.72
CA GLN A 117 6.47 0.10 1.39
C GLN A 117 7.93 0.20 0.95
N LYS A 118 8.86 0.53 1.87
CA LYS A 118 10.30 0.57 1.57
C LYS A 118 10.82 -0.81 1.21
N ASP A 119 10.51 -1.81 2.01
CA ASP A 119 10.87 -3.21 1.76
C ASP A 119 10.32 -3.70 0.41
N TYR A 120 9.08 -3.32 0.09
CA TYR A 120 8.47 -3.63 -1.20
C TYR A 120 9.24 -3.00 -2.37
N VAL A 121 9.54 -1.72 -2.29
CA VAL A 121 10.33 -0.99 -3.33
C VAL A 121 11.72 -1.58 -3.48
N ASP A 122 12.40 -1.91 -2.37
CA ASP A 122 13.72 -2.53 -2.40
C ASP A 122 13.70 -3.94 -3.03
N ASN A 123 12.66 -4.72 -2.77
CA ASN A 123 12.47 -6.00 -3.45
C ASN A 123 12.23 -5.82 -4.94
N ILE A 124 11.44 -4.82 -5.37
CA ILE A 124 11.25 -4.51 -6.80
C ILE A 124 12.57 -4.15 -7.47
N ARG A 125 13.46 -3.44 -6.79
CA ARG A 125 14.80 -3.12 -7.32
C ARG A 125 15.65 -4.38 -7.53
N LYS A 126 15.63 -5.29 -6.57
CA LYS A 126 16.57 -6.42 -6.48
C LYS A 126 16.10 -7.70 -7.17
N LYS A 127 14.80 -7.97 -7.21
CA LYS A 127 14.24 -9.24 -7.65
C LYS A 127 13.61 -9.12 -9.04
N MET A 128 13.63 -10.24 -9.78
CA MET A 128 13.01 -10.32 -11.10
C MET A 128 11.47 -10.36 -11.01
N VAL A 129 10.94 -11.08 -10.03
CA VAL A 129 9.49 -11.20 -9.80
C VAL A 129 9.17 -10.81 -8.36
N VAL A 130 8.20 -9.91 -8.16
CA VAL A 130 7.80 -9.46 -6.82
C VAL A 130 6.30 -9.54 -6.67
N PHE A 131 5.87 -10.19 -5.59
CA PHE A 131 4.48 -10.20 -5.13
C PHE A 131 4.31 -9.15 -4.04
N GLY A 132 3.46 -8.15 -4.28
CA GLY A 132 3.07 -7.13 -3.31
C GLY A 132 1.66 -7.41 -2.80
N MET A 133 1.57 -7.96 -1.60
CA MET A 133 0.33 -8.38 -0.96
C MET A 133 -0.11 -7.40 0.11
N GLY A 134 -1.40 -7.23 0.30
CA GLY A 134 -1.93 -6.45 1.42
C GLY A 134 -3.23 -5.71 1.10
N PRO A 135 -3.84 -5.06 2.11
CA PRO A 135 -5.12 -4.40 1.96
C PRO A 135 -5.08 -3.21 0.98
N ALA A 136 -6.26 -2.83 0.50
CA ALA A 136 -6.42 -1.66 -0.35
C ALA A 136 -5.92 -0.37 0.35
N GLY A 137 -5.25 0.51 -0.39
CA GLY A 137 -4.71 1.78 0.13
C GLY A 137 -3.30 1.69 0.72
N THR A 138 -2.61 0.54 0.62
CA THR A 138 -1.19 0.39 0.99
C THR A 138 -0.22 0.85 -0.11
N GLY A 139 -0.72 1.35 -1.24
CA GLY A 139 0.09 1.91 -2.32
C GLY A 139 0.77 0.90 -3.24
N LYS A 140 0.44 -0.40 -3.16
CA LYS A 140 1.06 -1.49 -3.96
C LYS A 140 1.18 -1.15 -5.44
N THR A 141 0.05 -0.95 -6.08
CA THR A 141 -0.05 -0.69 -7.52
C THR A 141 0.61 0.64 -7.89
N TYR A 142 0.41 1.67 -7.07
CA TYR A 142 0.99 3.00 -7.31
C TYR A 142 2.52 2.99 -7.25
N LEU A 143 3.11 2.35 -6.23
CA LEU A 143 4.57 2.21 -6.10
C LEU A 143 5.15 1.32 -7.22
N ALA A 144 4.47 0.23 -7.60
CA ALA A 144 4.87 -0.59 -8.73
C ALA A 144 4.92 0.21 -10.03
N MET A 145 3.91 1.06 -10.28
CA MET A 145 3.89 1.94 -11.46
C MET A 145 4.98 3.01 -11.42
N ALA A 146 5.25 3.61 -10.26
CA ALA A 146 6.36 4.55 -10.11
C ALA A 146 7.69 3.89 -10.44
N MET A 147 7.91 2.66 -9.97
CA MET A 147 9.09 1.87 -10.29
C MET A 147 9.17 1.51 -11.77
N ALA A 148 8.06 1.13 -12.41
CA ALA A 148 8.01 0.81 -13.83
C ALA A 148 8.35 2.02 -14.70
N ILE A 149 7.77 3.19 -14.38
CA ILE A 149 8.05 4.44 -15.09
C ILE A 149 9.51 4.87 -14.92
N THR A 150 10.07 4.68 -13.72
CA THR A 150 11.49 4.98 -13.46
C THR A 150 12.41 4.06 -14.26
N ALA A 151 12.17 2.75 -14.24
CA ALA A 151 12.93 1.78 -15.02
C ALA A 151 12.83 2.06 -16.53
N PHE A 152 11.64 2.45 -17.02
CA PHE A 152 11.43 2.82 -18.42
C PHE A 152 12.17 4.10 -18.80
N LYS A 153 12.13 5.14 -17.97
CA LYS A 153 12.86 6.40 -18.18
C LYS A 153 14.38 6.24 -18.13
N ASN A 154 14.86 5.29 -17.34
CA ASN A 154 16.28 4.94 -17.22
C ASN A 154 16.74 3.96 -18.31
N GLU A 155 15.85 3.57 -19.24
CA GLU A 155 16.13 2.60 -20.31
C GLU A 155 16.54 1.20 -19.79
N GLU A 156 16.19 0.89 -18.52
CA GLU A 156 16.39 -0.45 -17.94
C GLU A 156 15.45 -1.49 -18.60
N VAL A 157 14.31 -1.01 -19.09
CA VAL A 157 13.33 -1.78 -19.87
C VAL A 157 12.86 -0.97 -21.08
N SER A 158 12.49 -1.63 -22.16
CA SER A 158 12.04 -0.97 -23.39
C SER A 158 10.55 -0.69 -23.43
N ARG A 159 9.76 -1.29 -22.54
CA ARG A 159 8.29 -1.14 -22.49
C ARG A 159 7.71 -1.42 -21.11
N ILE A 160 6.51 -0.89 -20.89
CA ILE A 160 5.69 -1.15 -19.70
C ILE A 160 4.44 -1.91 -20.14
N ILE A 161 4.11 -3.00 -19.47
CA ILE A 161 2.91 -3.79 -19.71
C ILE A 161 2.10 -3.85 -18.41
N LEU A 162 0.89 -3.28 -18.44
CA LEU A 162 -0.05 -3.30 -17.33
C LEU A 162 -1.19 -4.24 -17.67
N THR A 163 -1.44 -5.19 -16.80
CA THR A 163 -2.50 -6.17 -17.02
C THR A 163 -3.31 -6.41 -15.75
N ARG A 164 -4.57 -6.73 -15.94
CA ARG A 164 -5.51 -7.03 -14.87
C ARG A 164 -6.42 -8.19 -15.30
N PRO A 165 -6.79 -9.13 -14.43
CA PRO A 165 -7.82 -10.10 -14.75
C PRO A 165 -9.11 -9.34 -15.01
N ALA A 166 -9.73 -9.57 -16.16
CA ALA A 166 -11.06 -9.09 -16.44
C ALA A 166 -12.03 -10.02 -15.70
N ILE A 167 -12.48 -9.64 -14.52
CA ILE A 167 -13.53 -10.32 -13.79
C ILE A 167 -14.74 -9.43 -13.83
N GLU A 168 -15.80 -10.02 -14.26
CA GLU A 168 -17.15 -9.51 -14.06
C GLU A 168 -17.58 -9.84 -12.63
N ALA A 169 -17.90 -8.83 -11.83
CA ALA A 169 -18.62 -9.00 -10.58
C ALA A 169 -20.04 -9.54 -10.88
N GLY A 170 -20.12 -10.85 -11.18
CA GLY A 170 -21.39 -11.52 -11.47
C GLY A 170 -22.01 -11.27 -12.86
N GLU A 171 -21.43 -10.39 -13.69
CA GLU A 171 -21.89 -10.11 -15.05
C GLU A 171 -20.95 -10.75 -16.09
N LYS A 172 -21.51 -11.48 -17.05
CA LYS A 172 -20.72 -12.01 -18.16
C LYS A 172 -20.40 -10.87 -19.14
N LEU A 173 -19.13 -10.67 -19.53
CA LEU A 173 -18.67 -9.67 -20.52
C LEU A 173 -19.55 -9.59 -21.78
N GLY A 174 -20.38 -10.59 -22.01
CA GLY A 174 -21.34 -10.64 -23.10
C GLY A 174 -22.49 -9.64 -23.04
N PHE A 175 -22.80 -9.04 -21.89
CA PHE A 175 -23.96 -8.16 -21.73
C PHE A 175 -23.68 -6.66 -21.92
N LEU A 176 -22.41 -6.21 -21.90
CA LEU A 176 -22.09 -4.82 -22.17
C LEU A 176 -22.05 -4.53 -23.67
N PRO A 177 -22.69 -3.44 -24.17
CA PRO A 177 -22.58 -3.05 -25.57
C PRO A 177 -21.16 -2.54 -25.90
N GLY A 178 -20.66 -2.82 -27.10
CA GLY A 178 -19.35 -2.39 -27.58
C GLY A 178 -18.36 -3.53 -27.84
N ASP A 179 -17.19 -3.17 -28.35
CA ASP A 179 -16.09 -4.11 -28.54
C ASP A 179 -15.47 -4.54 -27.20
N LEU A 180 -14.63 -5.57 -27.21
CA LEU A 180 -14.05 -6.14 -26.00
C LEU A 180 -13.18 -5.10 -25.26
N GLN A 181 -12.55 -4.19 -25.98
CA GLN A 181 -11.67 -3.17 -25.44
C GLN A 181 -12.44 -2.10 -24.67
N SER A 182 -13.55 -1.60 -25.21
CA SER A 182 -14.42 -0.63 -24.53
C SER A 182 -15.10 -1.21 -23.28
N LYS A 183 -15.33 -2.52 -23.26
CA LYS A 183 -15.89 -3.23 -22.09
C LYS A 183 -14.92 -3.37 -20.93
N VAL A 184 -13.62 -3.46 -21.22
CA VAL A 184 -12.57 -3.67 -20.21
C VAL A 184 -11.99 -2.34 -19.71
N ASP A 185 -12.10 -1.27 -20.51
CA ASP A 185 -11.53 0.05 -20.21
C ASP A 185 -11.90 0.60 -18.81
N PRO A 186 -13.15 0.49 -18.32
CA PRO A 186 -13.49 0.94 -16.97
C PRO A 186 -12.69 0.26 -15.87
N TYR A 187 -12.34 -1.01 -16.04
CA TYR A 187 -11.54 -1.77 -15.05
C TYR A 187 -10.06 -1.39 -15.06
N LEU A 188 -9.59 -0.80 -16.16
CA LEU A 188 -8.20 -0.36 -16.32
C LEU A 188 -7.99 1.12 -15.93
N ARG A 189 -9.08 1.88 -15.72
CA ARG A 189 -9.02 3.31 -15.36
C ARG A 189 -8.10 3.64 -14.18
N PRO A 190 -8.11 2.89 -13.05
CA PRO A 190 -7.21 3.19 -11.94
C PRO A 190 -5.72 3.11 -12.33
N LEU A 191 -5.37 2.31 -13.33
CA LEU A 191 -4.02 2.21 -13.86
C LEU A 191 -3.67 3.46 -14.69
N TYR A 192 -4.60 3.95 -15.51
CA TYR A 192 -4.42 5.19 -16.27
C TYR A 192 -4.23 6.39 -15.36
N ASP A 193 -5.02 6.53 -14.28
CA ASP A 193 -4.94 7.66 -13.35
C ASP A 193 -3.56 7.80 -12.72
N ALA A 194 -2.95 6.68 -12.32
CA ALA A 194 -1.60 6.69 -11.76
C ALA A 194 -0.53 7.02 -12.82
N LEU A 195 -0.67 6.51 -14.06
CA LEU A 195 0.21 6.85 -15.17
C LEU A 195 0.13 8.34 -15.50
N TYR A 196 -1.08 8.92 -15.57
CA TYR A 196 -1.28 10.33 -15.82
C TYR A 196 -0.64 11.19 -14.73
N GLN A 197 -0.77 10.79 -13.47
CA GLN A 197 -0.21 11.54 -12.36
C GLN A 197 1.33 11.57 -12.37
N ILE A 198 1.98 10.49 -12.78
CA ILE A 198 3.45 10.36 -12.72
C ILE A 198 4.10 10.79 -14.03
N MET A 199 3.54 10.40 -15.18
CA MET A 199 4.15 10.60 -16.51
C MET A 199 3.56 11.80 -17.25
N GLY A 200 2.32 12.17 -16.96
CA GLY A 200 1.53 13.14 -17.72
C GLY A 200 0.74 12.50 -18.85
N ALA A 201 -0.42 13.08 -19.16
CA ALA A 201 -1.35 12.53 -20.15
C ALA A 201 -0.73 12.48 -21.56
N GLU A 202 -0.07 13.56 -21.99
CA GLU A 202 0.53 13.66 -23.30
C GLU A 202 1.66 12.63 -23.51
N SER A 203 2.58 12.53 -22.53
CA SER A 203 3.67 11.55 -22.59
C SER A 203 3.15 10.12 -22.57
N PHE A 204 2.15 9.84 -21.75
CA PHE A 204 1.52 8.53 -21.70
C PHE A 204 0.88 8.15 -23.04
N GLN A 205 0.06 9.05 -23.60
CA GLN A 205 -0.62 8.78 -24.87
C GLN A 205 0.37 8.54 -26.01
N LYS A 206 1.41 9.36 -26.13
CA LYS A 206 2.47 9.20 -27.11
C LYS A 206 3.19 7.84 -26.99
N ASN A 207 3.42 7.36 -25.77
CA ASN A 207 4.06 6.05 -25.55
C ASN A 207 3.10 4.88 -25.81
N MET A 208 1.80 5.05 -25.54
CA MET A 208 0.78 4.07 -25.93
C MET A 208 0.66 3.93 -27.45
N GLU A 209 0.60 5.03 -28.18
CA GLU A 209 0.54 5.03 -29.65
C GLU A 209 1.76 4.34 -30.29
N LYS A 210 2.92 4.46 -29.66
CA LYS A 210 4.16 3.78 -30.06
C LYS A 210 4.24 2.31 -29.62
N GLY A 211 3.27 1.82 -28.84
CA GLY A 211 3.29 0.47 -28.27
C GLY A 211 4.35 0.25 -27.20
N LEU A 212 4.92 1.34 -26.64
CA LEU A 212 5.90 1.28 -25.54
C LEU A 212 5.24 1.14 -24.18
N ILE A 213 3.99 1.55 -24.06
CA ILE A 213 3.14 1.29 -22.91
C ILE A 213 1.89 0.56 -23.39
N GLU A 214 1.61 -0.57 -22.80
CA GLU A 214 0.45 -1.39 -23.10
C GLU A 214 -0.39 -1.58 -21.84
N VAL A 215 -1.69 -1.34 -21.93
CA VAL A 215 -2.65 -1.63 -20.87
C VAL A 215 -3.69 -2.57 -21.44
N ALA A 216 -3.72 -3.81 -20.99
CA ALA A 216 -4.52 -4.87 -21.61
C ALA A 216 -5.02 -5.90 -20.57
N PRO A 217 -6.16 -6.57 -20.84
CA PRO A 217 -6.62 -7.69 -20.03
C PRO A 217 -5.60 -8.82 -19.98
N LEU A 218 -5.54 -9.54 -18.87
CA LEU A 218 -4.64 -10.67 -18.65
C LEU A 218 -4.74 -11.74 -19.76
N ALA A 219 -5.91 -11.95 -20.32
CA ALA A 219 -6.12 -12.92 -21.39
C ALA A 219 -5.27 -12.63 -22.64
N TYR A 220 -4.94 -11.36 -22.91
CA TYR A 220 -4.13 -10.95 -24.06
C TYR A 220 -2.64 -11.25 -23.91
N MET A 221 -2.21 -11.70 -22.75
CA MET A 221 -0.83 -12.14 -22.51
C MET A 221 -0.60 -13.57 -23.01
N ARG A 222 -1.66 -14.32 -23.32
CA ARG A 222 -1.54 -15.72 -23.76
C ARG A 222 -0.80 -15.84 -25.10
N GLY A 223 0.15 -16.78 -25.17
CA GLY A 223 0.93 -17.05 -26.39
C GLY A 223 2.04 -16.05 -26.67
N ARG A 224 2.28 -15.09 -25.80
CA ARG A 224 3.33 -14.06 -25.94
C ARG A 224 4.56 -14.44 -25.12
N THR A 225 5.70 -13.87 -25.51
CA THR A 225 6.89 -13.75 -24.66
C THR A 225 7.15 -12.26 -24.42
N LEU A 226 7.28 -11.88 -23.17
CA LEU A 226 7.37 -10.48 -22.76
C LEU A 226 8.81 -10.17 -22.37
N ASP A 227 9.66 -9.88 -23.38
CA ASP A 227 11.06 -9.54 -23.19
C ASP A 227 11.27 -8.05 -22.97
N ASN A 228 12.32 -7.68 -22.22
CA ASN A 228 12.75 -6.32 -21.95
C ASN A 228 11.61 -5.40 -21.48
N ALA A 229 10.71 -5.94 -20.64
CA ALA A 229 9.50 -5.27 -20.20
C ALA A 229 9.40 -5.17 -18.68
N PHE A 230 8.85 -4.07 -18.20
CA PHE A 230 8.34 -4.00 -16.82
C PHE A 230 6.85 -4.34 -16.84
N ILE A 231 6.49 -5.45 -16.20
CA ILE A 231 5.16 -6.03 -16.30
C ILE A 231 4.47 -5.91 -14.93
N ILE A 232 3.26 -5.37 -14.89
CA ILE A 232 2.46 -5.29 -13.66
C ILE A 232 1.17 -6.08 -13.88
N LEU A 233 0.95 -7.09 -13.02
CA LEU A 233 -0.33 -7.77 -12.89
C LEU A 233 -1.04 -7.25 -11.64
N ASP A 234 -2.08 -6.45 -11.83
CA ASP A 234 -2.88 -5.89 -10.74
C ASP A 234 -4.11 -6.76 -10.42
N GLU A 235 -4.63 -6.70 -9.20
CA GLU A 235 -5.77 -7.49 -8.69
C GLU A 235 -5.61 -9.00 -8.91
N ALA A 236 -4.40 -9.49 -8.70
CA ALA A 236 -4.03 -10.86 -9.01
C ALA A 236 -4.75 -11.92 -8.15
N GLN A 237 -5.36 -11.55 -7.00
CA GLN A 237 -6.20 -12.45 -6.22
C GLN A 237 -7.39 -12.99 -7.03
N ASN A 238 -7.77 -12.27 -8.07
CA ASN A 238 -8.88 -12.60 -8.96
C ASN A 238 -8.46 -13.47 -10.16
N THR A 239 -7.23 -13.98 -10.18
CA THR A 239 -6.80 -14.96 -11.18
C THR A 239 -7.14 -16.38 -10.75
N THR A 240 -7.38 -17.26 -11.71
CA THR A 240 -7.34 -18.71 -11.49
C THR A 240 -5.90 -19.22 -11.47
N PRO A 241 -5.61 -20.42 -10.89
CA PRO A 241 -4.27 -21.00 -10.94
C PRO A 241 -3.71 -21.18 -12.37
N ALA A 242 -4.57 -21.48 -13.33
CA ALA A 242 -4.19 -21.61 -14.74
C ALA A 242 -3.79 -20.25 -15.35
N GLN A 243 -4.53 -19.18 -15.05
CA GLN A 243 -4.21 -17.82 -15.50
C GLN A 243 -2.92 -17.31 -14.88
N MET A 244 -2.72 -17.50 -13.58
CA MET A 244 -1.48 -17.10 -12.90
C MET A 244 -0.27 -17.84 -13.47
N LYS A 245 -0.35 -19.17 -13.66
CA LYS A 245 0.71 -19.96 -14.28
C LYS A 245 0.98 -19.49 -15.71
N MET A 246 -0.08 -19.26 -16.50
CA MET A 246 0.04 -18.72 -17.86
C MET A 246 0.79 -17.39 -17.86
N PHE A 247 0.45 -16.46 -16.98
CA PHE A 247 1.09 -15.14 -16.87
C PHE A 247 2.58 -15.27 -16.53
N LEU A 248 2.90 -15.97 -15.42
CA LEU A 248 4.28 -16.10 -14.95
C LEU A 248 5.22 -16.74 -15.99
N THR A 249 4.68 -17.62 -16.84
CA THR A 249 5.44 -18.24 -17.93
C THR A 249 5.57 -17.36 -19.19
N ARG A 250 5.06 -16.14 -19.18
CA ARG A 250 5.23 -15.13 -20.25
C ARG A 250 6.43 -14.22 -20.03
N ILE A 251 6.92 -14.14 -18.81
CA ILE A 251 8.04 -13.27 -18.44
C ILE A 251 9.28 -13.73 -19.18
N GLY A 252 9.84 -12.85 -20.01
CA GLY A 252 10.99 -13.12 -20.85
C GLY A 252 12.28 -12.50 -20.32
N PHE A 253 13.33 -12.57 -21.12
CA PHE A 253 14.65 -12.05 -20.76
C PHE A 253 14.64 -10.53 -20.61
N GLY A 254 15.42 -10.01 -19.64
CA GLY A 254 15.52 -8.58 -19.38
C GLY A 254 14.24 -7.95 -18.80
N SER A 255 13.28 -8.79 -18.39
CA SER A 255 12.00 -8.30 -17.85
C SER A 255 11.93 -8.41 -16.35
N LYS A 256 11.09 -7.54 -15.77
CA LYS A 256 10.72 -7.51 -14.36
C LYS A 256 9.21 -7.59 -14.23
N ALA A 257 8.71 -8.40 -13.32
CA ALA A 257 7.28 -8.53 -13.07
C ALA A 257 6.92 -8.20 -11.63
N VAL A 258 5.89 -7.38 -11.46
CA VAL A 258 5.31 -7.06 -10.16
C VAL A 258 3.86 -7.50 -10.15
N ILE A 259 3.52 -8.34 -9.19
CA ILE A 259 2.17 -8.89 -9.01
C ILE A 259 1.56 -8.28 -7.75
N THR A 260 0.48 -7.53 -7.90
CA THR A 260 -0.21 -6.91 -6.76
C THR A 260 -1.54 -7.59 -6.49
N GLY A 261 -1.89 -7.69 -5.20
CA GLY A 261 -3.15 -8.31 -4.82
C GLY A 261 -3.55 -8.09 -3.37
N ASP A 262 -4.84 -8.31 -3.11
CA ASP A 262 -5.45 -8.30 -1.78
C ASP A 262 -6.16 -9.64 -1.54
N ALA A 263 -5.61 -10.47 -0.66
CA ALA A 263 -6.19 -11.79 -0.36
C ALA A 263 -7.60 -11.73 0.25
N THR A 264 -8.02 -10.56 0.74
CA THR A 264 -9.35 -10.35 1.34
C THR A 264 -10.44 -9.97 0.33
N GLN A 265 -10.03 -9.45 -0.84
CA GLN A 265 -10.95 -8.94 -1.88
C GLN A 265 -10.98 -9.89 -3.08
N LYS A 266 -11.53 -11.10 -2.88
CA LYS A 266 -11.66 -12.11 -3.95
C LYS A 266 -13.07 -12.07 -4.53
N ASP A 267 -13.14 -11.75 -5.83
CA ASP A 267 -14.39 -11.75 -6.61
C ASP A 267 -14.58 -13.04 -7.42
N LEU A 268 -13.81 -14.08 -7.11
CA LEU A 268 -13.92 -15.39 -7.75
C LEU A 268 -15.21 -16.10 -7.35
N ALA A 269 -15.70 -16.99 -8.23
CA ALA A 269 -16.87 -17.82 -7.92
C ALA A 269 -16.67 -18.61 -6.60
N PRO A 270 -17.75 -18.84 -5.82
CA PRO A 270 -17.67 -19.59 -4.59
C PRO A 270 -16.97 -20.93 -4.75
N GLY A 271 -15.96 -21.20 -3.92
CA GLY A 271 -15.15 -22.43 -3.96
C GLY A 271 -13.99 -22.42 -4.98
N ALA A 272 -13.87 -21.40 -5.83
CA ALA A 272 -12.75 -21.29 -6.73
C ALA A 272 -11.45 -20.94 -5.98
N LYS A 273 -10.34 -21.58 -6.36
CA LYS A 273 -9.03 -21.30 -5.79
C LYS A 273 -8.40 -20.08 -6.48
N SER A 274 -7.91 -19.14 -5.69
CA SER A 274 -7.13 -18.02 -6.23
C SER A 274 -5.77 -18.49 -6.74
N GLY A 275 -5.43 -18.06 -7.96
CA GLY A 275 -4.12 -18.30 -8.56
C GLY A 275 -3.00 -17.65 -7.77
N LEU A 276 -3.26 -16.50 -7.17
CA LEU A 276 -2.33 -15.81 -6.29
C LEU A 276 -1.97 -16.65 -5.06
N ASP A 277 -2.98 -17.20 -4.35
CA ASP A 277 -2.74 -18.05 -3.17
C ASP A 277 -1.91 -19.30 -3.51
N VAL A 278 -2.15 -19.86 -4.69
CA VAL A 278 -1.38 -21.02 -5.17
C VAL A 278 0.05 -20.61 -5.50
N ALA A 279 0.25 -19.48 -6.21
CA ALA A 279 1.56 -18.97 -6.57
C ALA A 279 2.43 -18.67 -5.34
N LEU A 280 1.88 -17.96 -4.35
CA LEU A 280 2.59 -17.64 -3.10
C LEU A 280 3.08 -18.89 -2.36
N ARG A 281 2.29 -19.97 -2.39
CA ARG A 281 2.64 -21.24 -1.74
C ARG A 281 3.72 -22.00 -2.49
N VAL A 282 3.63 -22.03 -3.82
CA VAL A 282 4.52 -22.82 -4.67
C VAL A 282 5.86 -22.14 -4.89
N LEU A 283 5.89 -20.79 -4.95
CA LEU A 283 7.05 -20.01 -5.36
C LEU A 283 7.87 -19.43 -4.20
N LYS A 284 7.45 -19.58 -2.95
CA LYS A 284 8.07 -18.96 -1.77
C LYS A 284 9.56 -19.24 -1.57
N ASN A 285 10.09 -20.31 -2.14
CA ASN A 285 11.48 -20.75 -1.95
C ASN A 285 12.35 -20.47 -3.18
N ILE A 286 11.86 -19.72 -4.18
CA ILE A 286 12.65 -19.35 -5.36
C ILE A 286 13.36 -18.04 -5.07
N GLU A 287 14.68 -18.03 -5.15
CA GLU A 287 15.54 -16.93 -4.70
C GLU A 287 15.26 -15.60 -5.41
N ASP A 288 14.99 -15.62 -6.72
CA ASP A 288 14.70 -14.41 -7.52
C ASP A 288 13.26 -13.90 -7.40
N ILE A 289 12.45 -14.52 -6.52
CA ILE A 289 11.09 -14.11 -6.25
C ILE A 289 11.02 -13.45 -4.88
N GLY A 290 10.54 -12.20 -4.83
CA GLY A 290 10.23 -11.47 -3.62
C GLY A 290 8.75 -11.59 -3.27
N ILE A 291 8.43 -11.86 -1.99
CA ILE A 291 7.06 -11.82 -1.46
C ILE A 291 7.04 -10.77 -0.35
N CYS A 292 6.28 -9.70 -0.57
CA CYS A 292 6.17 -8.58 0.35
C CYS A 292 4.74 -8.48 0.87
N GLU A 293 4.58 -8.53 2.18
CA GLU A 293 3.29 -8.40 2.85
C GLU A 293 3.16 -7.00 3.48
N LEU A 294 2.35 -6.16 2.85
CA LEU A 294 1.94 -4.88 3.42
C LEU A 294 0.72 -5.11 4.33
N THR A 295 0.69 -4.40 5.43
CA THR A 295 -0.33 -4.58 6.47
C THR A 295 -1.22 -3.34 6.61
N SER A 296 -2.17 -3.37 7.53
CA SER A 296 -2.97 -2.19 7.87
C SER A 296 -2.12 -0.99 8.35
N LYS A 297 -0.90 -1.23 8.85
CA LYS A 297 0.05 -0.17 9.24
C LYS A 297 0.60 0.60 8.02
N ASP A 298 0.59 -0.03 6.84
CA ASP A 298 1.07 0.54 5.59
C ASP A 298 -0.02 1.30 4.82
N VAL A 299 -1.25 1.33 5.32
CA VAL A 299 -2.37 2.04 4.69
C VAL A 299 -2.16 3.55 4.79
N VAL A 300 -2.05 4.21 3.65
CA VAL A 300 -1.91 5.66 3.53
C VAL A 300 -3.19 6.22 2.93
N ARG A 301 -4.10 6.68 3.79
CA ARG A 301 -5.41 7.23 3.41
C ARG A 301 -5.73 8.49 4.21
N HIS A 302 -6.66 9.28 3.67
CA HIS A 302 -7.20 10.42 4.40
C HIS A 302 -7.81 9.96 5.74
N PRO A 303 -7.55 10.66 6.87
CA PRO A 303 -8.02 10.23 8.21
C PRO A 303 -9.51 9.96 8.30
N LEU A 304 -10.33 10.75 7.60
CA LEU A 304 -11.78 10.53 7.54
C LEU A 304 -12.10 9.19 6.84
N VAL A 305 -11.41 8.88 5.74
CA VAL A 305 -11.63 7.62 5.00
C VAL A 305 -11.22 6.41 5.86
N GLN A 306 -10.15 6.51 6.63
CA GLN A 306 -9.78 5.46 7.60
C GLN A 306 -10.89 5.21 8.62
N ARG A 307 -11.48 6.28 9.19
CA ARG A 307 -12.60 6.17 10.14
C ARG A 307 -13.86 5.58 9.50
N ILE A 308 -14.14 5.91 8.24
CA ILE A 308 -15.25 5.32 7.50
C ILE A 308 -15.05 3.81 7.34
N VAL A 309 -13.87 3.38 6.87
CA VAL A 309 -13.56 1.95 6.71
C VAL A 309 -13.68 1.21 8.04
N GLN A 310 -13.09 1.75 9.10
CA GLN A 310 -13.17 1.16 10.44
C GLN A 310 -14.61 1.00 10.92
N ALA A 311 -15.48 2.00 10.67
CA ALA A 311 -16.88 1.93 11.05
C ALA A 311 -17.65 0.81 10.32
N TYR A 312 -17.34 0.58 9.04
CA TYR A 312 -17.91 -0.53 8.26
C TYR A 312 -17.38 -1.89 8.74
N ASP A 313 -16.08 -2.03 8.97
CA ASP A 313 -15.48 -3.25 9.52
C ASP A 313 -16.09 -3.64 10.88
N ASP A 314 -16.29 -2.66 11.75
CA ASP A 314 -16.92 -2.88 13.05
C ASP A 314 -18.39 -3.28 12.93
N TYR A 315 -19.11 -2.74 11.94
CA TYR A 315 -20.49 -3.13 11.65
C TYR A 315 -20.56 -4.58 11.15
N GLU A 316 -19.73 -4.97 10.20
CA GLU A 316 -19.67 -6.33 9.65
C GLU A 316 -19.30 -7.38 10.71
N LYS A 317 -18.29 -7.09 11.55
CA LYS A 317 -17.93 -7.92 12.69
C LYS A 317 -19.09 -8.13 13.68
N LYS A 318 -19.88 -7.08 13.92
CA LYS A 318 -21.07 -7.17 14.78
C LYS A 318 -22.17 -8.02 14.15
N GLN A 319 -22.33 -7.97 12.83
CA GLN A 319 -23.30 -8.78 12.10
C GLN A 319 -22.91 -10.26 12.09
N SER A 320 -21.67 -10.59 11.74
CA SER A 320 -21.16 -11.98 11.72
C SER A 320 -21.23 -12.64 13.10
N ASN A 321 -20.93 -11.88 14.16
CA ASN A 321 -21.08 -12.36 15.54
C ASN A 321 -22.56 -12.61 15.93
N LYS A 322 -23.51 -11.81 15.43
CA LYS A 322 -24.95 -12.03 15.66
C LYS A 322 -25.45 -13.28 14.93
N THR A 323 -24.98 -13.52 13.71
CA THR A 323 -25.35 -14.69 12.90
C THR A 323 -24.79 -15.96 13.51
N ASN A 324 -23.53 -15.97 13.94
CA ASN A 324 -22.92 -17.11 14.64
C ASN A 324 -23.64 -17.44 15.96
N ARG A 325 -24.04 -16.42 16.75
CA ARG A 325 -24.81 -16.64 17.99
C ARG A 325 -26.21 -17.21 17.74
N LYS A 326 -26.87 -16.83 16.62
CA LYS A 326 -28.16 -17.40 16.23
C LYS A 326 -28.02 -18.87 15.79
N ASN A 327 -27.00 -19.20 15.01
CA ASN A 327 -26.74 -20.56 14.55
C ASN A 327 -26.36 -21.50 15.71
N VAL A 328 -25.57 -21.07 16.67
CA VAL A 328 -25.25 -21.84 17.87
C VAL A 328 -26.49 -22.06 18.77
N ARG A 329 -27.39 -21.07 18.86
CA ARG A 329 -28.66 -21.24 19.60
C ARG A 329 -29.67 -22.15 18.88
N ALA A 330 -29.69 -22.12 17.56
CA ALA A 330 -30.54 -23.02 16.76
C ALA A 330 -30.06 -24.47 16.82
N GLY A 331 -28.74 -24.72 16.76
CA GLY A 331 -28.17 -26.06 16.91
C GLY A 331 -28.45 -26.67 18.27
N ARG A 332 -28.37 -25.92 19.37
CA ARG A 332 -28.69 -26.40 20.72
C ARG A 332 -30.18 -26.71 20.96
N LYS A 333 -31.09 -26.10 20.15
CA LYS A 333 -32.55 -26.40 20.23
C LYS A 333 -32.91 -27.70 19.51
N ASN A 334 -32.13 -28.13 18.51
CA ASN A 334 -32.38 -29.40 17.81
C ASN A 334 -31.85 -30.62 18.57
N ASP A 335 -30.75 -30.51 19.31
CA ASP A 335 -30.23 -31.63 20.13
C ASP A 335 -31.10 -31.96 21.37
N GLY A 336 -31.94 -31.01 21.80
CA GLY A 336 -32.86 -31.19 22.93
C GLY A 336 -34.21 -31.87 22.61
N ARG A 337 -34.47 -32.19 21.33
CA ARG A 337 -35.72 -32.84 20.89
C ARG A 337 -35.58 -34.33 20.49
N GLN A 338 -34.38 -34.90 20.67
CA GLN A 338 -34.12 -36.32 20.42
C GLN A 338 -33.75 -37.04 21.73
N LYS A 339 -34.43 -36.78 22.82
CA LYS A 339 -34.43 -37.60 24.02
C LYS A 339 -35.85 -37.89 24.46
#